data_7685e2326f96f758950a3756228d6b16
#
_entry.id   7685e2326f96f758950a3756228d6b16
#
_cell.length_a   1.000
_cell.length_b   1.000
_cell.length_c   1.000
_cell.angle_alpha   90.00
_cell.angle_beta   90.00
_cell.angle_gamma   90.00
#
_symmetry.space_group_name_H-M   'P 1'
#
loop_
_entity.id
_entity.type
_entity.pdbx_description
1 polymer ?
#
loop_
_entity_poly.entity_id
_entity_poly.type
_entity_poly.pdbx_seq_one_letter_code
_entity_poly.pdbx_strand_id
1 'polypeptide(L)'
;MALEKELINGKGVKTSYHRIDSISMVDGIEVTVKSYTDKSYRQQEKERESLIERQKEVKEQLKEEMAKTGDEYDKEKVIALTEENNEIGFPVPLDLFIFVYTFQYPLDKETAVSYESMYEKLKQEPMFEGAADVLEE
;
A
#
# COMPACT_ATOMS: atom_id res chain seq x y z
N MET A 1 1.75 -1.99 9.22
CA MET A 1 1.51 -3.20 10.03
C MET A 1 0.92 -4.30 9.15
N ALA A 2 1.23 -5.52 9.41
CA ALA A 2 0.72 -6.68 8.68
C ALA A 2 0.77 -7.91 9.58
N LEU A 3 0.19 -9.01 9.12
CA LEU A 3 0.25 -10.30 9.80
C LEU A 3 1.05 -11.29 8.97
N GLU A 4 1.86 -12.10 9.63
CA GLU A 4 2.63 -13.17 9.00
C GLU A 4 2.14 -14.53 9.51
N LYS A 5 1.64 -15.33 8.59
CA LYS A 5 1.21 -16.70 8.85
C LYS A 5 1.10 -17.44 7.53
N GLU A 6 1.68 -18.64 7.45
CA GLU A 6 1.54 -19.47 6.26
C GLU A 6 0.12 -20.01 6.14
N LEU A 7 -0.54 -19.68 5.05
CA LEU A 7 -1.86 -20.19 4.68
C LEU A 7 -1.75 -20.91 3.34
N ILE A 8 -2.46 -22.04 3.24
CA ILE A 8 -2.53 -22.82 2.01
C ILE A 8 -4.00 -22.89 1.61
N ASN A 9 -4.32 -22.44 0.39
CA ASN A 9 -5.70 -22.52 -0.09
C ASN A 9 -6.04 -23.93 -0.62
N GLY A 10 -7.32 -24.14 -1.02
CA GLY A 10 -7.78 -25.41 -1.55
C GLY A 10 -7.10 -25.87 -2.86
N LYS A 11 -6.36 -24.98 -3.52
CA LYS A 11 -5.58 -25.27 -4.74
C LYS A 11 -4.09 -25.46 -4.46
N GLY A 12 -3.70 -25.46 -3.19
CA GLY A 12 -2.31 -25.65 -2.78
C GLY A 12 -1.42 -24.41 -2.90
N VAL A 13 -1.98 -23.24 -3.12
CA VAL A 13 -1.22 -21.99 -3.21
C VAL A 13 -0.96 -21.44 -1.82
N LYS A 14 0.31 -21.13 -1.54
CA LYS A 14 0.76 -20.60 -0.25
C LYS A 14 0.83 -19.09 -0.23
N THR A 15 0.35 -18.48 0.86
CA THR A 15 0.55 -17.07 1.17
C THR A 15 1.04 -16.96 2.60
N SER A 16 1.91 -16.02 2.88
CA SER A 16 2.46 -15.86 4.23
C SER A 16 2.39 -14.44 4.78
N TYR A 17 2.14 -13.46 3.94
CA TYR A 17 2.07 -12.06 4.33
C TYR A 17 0.67 -11.51 4.04
N HIS A 18 0.01 -10.95 5.06
CA HIS A 18 -1.37 -10.49 4.99
C HIS A 18 -1.47 -9.07 5.52
N ARG A 19 -2.03 -8.16 4.72
CA ARG A 19 -2.24 -6.79 5.15
C ARG A 19 -3.67 -6.34 4.94
N ILE A 20 -4.13 -5.44 5.80
CA ILE A 20 -5.40 -4.77 5.58
C ILE A 20 -5.20 -3.74 4.47
N ASP A 21 -5.97 -3.90 3.39
CA ASP A 21 -5.97 -2.96 2.27
C ASP A 21 -6.92 -1.79 2.53
N SER A 22 -8.11 -2.10 3.01
CA SER A 22 -9.14 -1.09 3.29
C SER A 22 -10.07 -1.50 4.40
N ILE A 23 -10.66 -0.50 5.04
CA ILE A 23 -11.70 -0.65 6.06
C ILE A 23 -12.88 0.23 5.61
N SER A 24 -14.05 -0.39 5.48
CA SER A 24 -15.28 0.32 5.11
C SER A 24 -16.30 0.20 6.25
N MET A 25 -17.08 1.25 6.49
CA MET A 25 -18.06 1.31 7.60
C MET A 25 -19.45 1.74 7.08
N VAL A 26 -19.97 1.08 6.07
CA VAL A 26 -21.30 1.41 5.51
C VAL A 26 -22.42 0.77 6.33
N ASP A 27 -22.46 -0.57 6.42
CA ASP A 27 -23.48 -1.33 7.15
C ASP A 27 -22.83 -2.24 8.21
N GLY A 28 -21.82 -1.72 8.88
CA GLY A 28 -20.95 -2.48 9.78
C GLY A 28 -19.51 -2.19 9.40
N ILE A 29 -18.58 -3.00 9.89
CA ILE A 29 -17.17 -2.87 9.56
C ILE A 29 -16.80 -3.96 8.57
N GLU A 30 -16.34 -3.55 7.38
CA GLU A 30 -15.83 -4.47 6.38
C GLU A 30 -14.33 -4.28 6.23
N VAL A 31 -13.57 -5.34 6.50
CA VAL A 31 -12.11 -5.32 6.43
C VAL A 31 -11.69 -6.15 5.22
N THR A 32 -11.00 -5.54 4.28
CA THR A 32 -10.44 -6.21 3.12
C THR A 32 -8.97 -6.48 3.35
N VAL A 33 -8.59 -7.76 3.28
CA VAL A 33 -7.22 -8.23 3.50
C VAL A 33 -6.64 -8.74 2.19
N LYS A 34 -5.49 -8.20 1.79
CA LYS A 34 -4.73 -8.70 0.64
C LYS A 34 -3.60 -9.59 1.13
N SER A 35 -3.50 -10.76 0.52
CA SER A 35 -2.52 -11.79 0.90
C SER A 35 -1.50 -12.01 -0.21
N TYR A 36 -0.24 -12.06 0.19
CA TYR A 36 0.92 -12.19 -0.71
C TYR A 36 1.66 -13.49 -0.42
N THR A 37 2.41 -13.97 -1.40
CA THR A 37 3.29 -15.13 -1.22
C THR A 37 4.24 -14.89 -0.07
N ASP A 38 4.88 -13.71 -0.04
CA ASP A 38 5.73 -13.27 1.07
C ASP A 38 5.84 -11.73 1.10
N LYS A 39 6.56 -11.23 2.09
CA LYS A 39 6.75 -9.80 2.30
C LYS A 39 7.43 -9.08 1.13
N SER A 40 8.28 -9.77 0.38
CA SER A 40 9.03 -9.15 -0.72
C SER A 40 8.14 -8.61 -1.83
N TYR A 41 7.01 -9.26 -2.09
CA TYR A 41 6.07 -8.77 -3.10
C TYR A 41 5.40 -7.46 -2.68
N ARG A 42 5.05 -7.33 -1.41
CA ARG A 42 4.53 -6.05 -0.90
C ARG A 42 5.60 -4.96 -0.94
N GLN A 43 6.84 -5.30 -0.67
CA GLN A 43 7.97 -4.38 -0.78
C GLN A 43 8.09 -3.82 -2.20
N GLN A 44 7.95 -4.67 -3.21
CA GLN A 44 7.97 -4.25 -4.62
C GLN A 44 6.82 -3.30 -4.95
N GLU A 45 5.62 -3.56 -4.42
CA GLU A 45 4.49 -2.66 -4.58
C GLU A 45 4.78 -1.27 -3.99
N LYS A 46 5.34 -1.23 -2.78
CA LYS A 46 5.69 0.02 -2.10
C LYS A 46 6.75 0.81 -2.85
N GLU A 47 7.75 0.14 -3.37
CA GLU A 47 8.79 0.78 -4.19
C GLU A 47 8.19 1.42 -5.44
N ARG A 48 7.26 0.73 -6.08
CA ARG A 48 6.55 1.26 -7.24
C ARG A 48 5.66 2.44 -6.87
N GLU A 49 4.93 2.36 -5.77
CA GLU A 49 4.10 3.46 -5.25
C GLU A 49 4.95 4.71 -4.99
N SER A 50 6.11 4.53 -4.35
CA SER A 50 7.05 5.63 -4.09
C SER A 50 7.57 6.26 -5.39
N LEU A 51 7.85 5.45 -6.39
CA LEU A 51 8.31 5.92 -7.69
C LEU A 51 7.24 6.74 -8.41
N ILE A 52 5.98 6.28 -8.37
CA ILE A 52 4.83 6.99 -8.94
C ILE A 52 4.64 8.34 -8.25
N GLU A 53 4.74 8.36 -6.94
CA GLU A 53 4.60 9.57 -6.13
C GLU A 53 5.72 10.56 -6.41
N ARG A 54 6.95 10.08 -6.50
CA ARG A 54 8.10 10.91 -6.88
C ARG A 54 7.92 11.53 -8.26
N GLN A 55 7.39 10.76 -9.22
CA GLN A 55 7.11 11.28 -10.56
C GLN A 55 6.10 12.43 -10.53
N LYS A 56 5.04 12.30 -9.71
CA LYS A 56 4.07 13.38 -9.55
C LYS A 56 4.72 14.65 -9.01
N GLU A 57 5.57 14.52 -8.00
CA GLU A 57 6.31 15.65 -7.42
C GLU A 57 7.22 16.31 -8.45
N VAL A 58 7.98 15.52 -9.21
CA VAL A 58 8.87 16.03 -10.24
C VAL A 58 8.10 16.78 -11.32
N LYS A 59 6.99 16.23 -11.79
CA LYS A 59 6.13 16.88 -12.79
C LYS A 59 5.56 18.20 -12.26
N GLU A 60 5.15 18.25 -11.02
CA GLU A 60 4.62 19.45 -10.39
C GLU A 60 5.69 20.51 -10.25
N GLN A 61 6.89 20.14 -9.78
CA GLN A 61 8.03 21.05 -9.69
C GLN A 61 8.44 21.60 -11.06
N LEU A 62 8.44 20.74 -12.10
CA LEU A 62 8.71 21.18 -13.47
C LEU A 62 7.68 22.22 -13.93
N LYS A 63 6.40 21.97 -13.69
CA LYS A 63 5.32 22.88 -14.05
C LYS A 63 5.49 24.24 -13.36
N GLU A 64 5.79 24.23 -12.08
CA GLU A 64 6.03 25.46 -11.31
C GLU A 64 7.25 26.22 -11.83
N GLU A 65 8.35 25.52 -12.08
CA GLU A 65 9.59 26.15 -12.56
C GLU A 65 9.43 26.70 -13.96
N MET A 66 8.74 25.99 -14.85
CA MET A 66 8.49 26.44 -16.23
C MET A 66 7.51 27.60 -16.32
N ALA A 67 6.70 27.82 -15.27
CA ALA A 67 5.81 28.97 -15.20
C ALA A 67 6.52 30.27 -14.78
N LYS A 68 7.73 30.17 -14.25
CA LYS A 68 8.54 31.34 -13.86
C LYS A 68 9.12 32.04 -15.08
N THR A 69 9.29 33.35 -14.99
CA THR A 69 9.81 34.15 -16.08
C THR A 69 10.96 35.06 -15.60
N GLY A 70 11.84 35.49 -16.53
CA GLY A 70 12.94 36.35 -16.23
C GLY A 70 13.99 35.74 -15.32
N ASP A 71 14.43 36.47 -14.32
CA ASP A 71 15.48 36.05 -13.39
C ASP A 71 15.03 34.94 -12.43
N GLU A 72 13.71 34.70 -12.32
CA GLU A 72 13.18 33.63 -11.48
C GLU A 72 13.27 32.25 -12.13
N TYR A 73 13.49 32.20 -13.46
CA TYR A 73 13.60 30.95 -14.21
C TYR A 73 14.98 30.33 -14.04
N ASP A 74 15.00 29.14 -13.44
CA ASP A 74 16.23 28.37 -13.26
C ASP A 74 16.31 27.26 -14.30
N LYS A 75 17.09 27.49 -15.33
CA LYS A 75 17.27 26.55 -16.45
C LYS A 75 17.94 25.25 -16.01
N GLU A 76 18.91 25.33 -15.11
CA GLU A 76 19.64 24.14 -14.62
C GLU A 76 18.70 23.23 -13.84
N LYS A 77 17.82 23.81 -13.03
CA LYS A 77 16.82 23.06 -12.28
C LYS A 77 15.81 22.37 -13.21
N VAL A 78 15.37 23.05 -14.26
CA VAL A 78 14.48 22.47 -15.28
C VAL A 78 15.13 21.28 -15.96
N ILE A 79 16.41 21.39 -16.33
CA ILE A 79 17.16 20.30 -16.96
C ILE A 79 17.27 19.10 -16.01
N ALA A 80 17.64 19.35 -14.74
CA ALA A 80 17.77 18.28 -13.76
C ALA A 80 16.43 17.55 -13.50
N LEU A 81 15.33 18.28 -13.37
CA LEU A 81 14.00 17.71 -13.17
C LEU A 81 13.54 16.94 -14.41
N THR A 82 13.83 17.43 -15.61
CA THR A 82 13.50 16.74 -16.86
C THR A 82 14.24 15.42 -16.97
N GLU A 83 15.53 15.40 -16.64
CA GLU A 83 16.34 14.18 -16.64
C GLU A 83 15.81 13.17 -15.63
N GLU A 84 15.47 13.60 -14.41
CA GLU A 84 14.88 12.74 -13.39
C GLU A 84 13.54 12.16 -13.85
N ASN A 85 12.67 12.99 -14.46
CA ASN A 85 11.39 12.53 -14.98
C ASN A 85 11.58 11.47 -16.08
N ASN A 86 12.56 11.65 -16.96
CA ASN A 86 12.86 10.68 -18.00
C ASN A 86 13.41 9.37 -17.45
N GLU A 87 14.23 9.41 -16.40
CA GLU A 87 14.76 8.22 -15.73
C GLU A 87 13.65 7.42 -15.04
N ILE A 88 12.69 8.11 -14.42
CA ILE A 88 11.53 7.45 -13.79
C ILE A 88 10.66 6.77 -14.85
N GLY A 89 10.51 7.39 -16.02
CA GLY A 89 9.67 6.88 -17.11
C GLY A 89 8.18 6.99 -16.80
N PHE A 90 7.44 5.93 -17.06
CA PHE A 90 5.99 5.88 -16.85
C PHE A 90 5.64 4.71 -15.91
N PRO A 91 5.92 4.83 -14.60
CA PRO A 91 5.60 3.75 -13.68
C PRO A 91 4.09 3.58 -13.55
N VAL A 92 3.65 2.33 -13.57
CA VAL A 92 2.25 1.96 -13.34
C VAL A 92 2.14 1.21 -12.00
N PRO A 93 0.98 1.31 -11.30
CA PRO A 93 0.78 0.56 -10.07
C PRO A 93 0.97 -0.94 -10.28
N LEU A 94 1.54 -1.61 -9.28
CA LEU A 94 1.67 -3.06 -9.26
C LEU A 94 0.69 -3.64 -8.25
N ASP A 95 0.01 -4.71 -8.66
CA ASP A 95 -0.84 -5.52 -7.78
C ASP A 95 -0.26 -6.93 -7.75
N LEU A 96 0.48 -7.23 -6.69
CA LEU A 96 1.19 -8.50 -6.54
C LEU A 96 0.56 -9.43 -5.49
N PHE A 97 -0.58 -9.04 -4.94
CA PHE A 97 -1.34 -9.91 -4.04
C PHE A 97 -1.94 -11.09 -4.82
N ILE A 98 -2.07 -12.22 -4.14
CA ILE A 98 -2.62 -13.45 -4.75
C ILE A 98 -4.08 -13.63 -4.37
N PHE A 99 -4.44 -13.35 -3.11
CA PHE A 99 -5.81 -13.50 -2.60
C PHE A 99 -6.30 -12.26 -1.89
N VAL A 100 -7.61 -12.09 -1.94
CA VAL A 100 -8.33 -11.07 -1.17
C VAL A 100 -9.32 -11.79 -0.27
N TYR A 101 -9.27 -11.47 1.03
CA TYR A 101 -10.24 -11.94 2.01
C TYR A 101 -11.03 -10.76 2.54
N THR A 102 -12.31 -10.97 2.75
CA THR A 102 -13.17 -9.93 3.32
C THR A 102 -13.78 -10.44 4.62
N PHE A 103 -13.63 -9.66 5.69
CA PHE A 103 -14.19 -9.96 7.01
C PHE A 103 -15.19 -8.89 7.38
N GLN A 104 -16.29 -9.30 7.99
CA GLN A 104 -17.30 -8.36 8.44
C GLN A 104 -17.47 -8.45 9.96
N TYR A 105 -17.52 -7.28 10.58
CA TYR A 105 -17.70 -7.14 12.01
C TYR A 105 -18.85 -6.18 12.31
N PRO A 106 -19.58 -6.39 13.43
CA PRO A 106 -20.63 -5.44 13.80
C PRO A 106 -20.04 -4.08 14.17
N LEU A 107 -20.72 -3.03 13.77
CA LEU A 107 -20.35 -1.68 14.16
C LEU A 107 -20.86 -1.44 15.59
N ASP A 108 -19.92 -1.33 16.52
CA ASP A 108 -20.17 -1.12 17.93
C ASP A 108 -19.65 0.28 18.32
N LYS A 109 -20.42 1.01 19.14
CA LYS A 109 -20.05 2.32 19.61
C LYS A 109 -18.82 2.33 20.52
N GLU A 110 -18.52 1.19 21.13
CA GLU A 110 -17.38 1.02 22.04
C GLU A 110 -16.10 0.63 21.28
N THR A 111 -16.21 0.17 20.04
CA THR A 111 -15.07 -0.29 19.24
C THR A 111 -14.48 0.89 18.47
N ALA A 112 -13.24 1.26 18.82
CA ALA A 112 -12.49 2.21 18.01
C ALA A 112 -12.05 1.52 16.71
N VAL A 113 -12.42 2.08 15.56
CA VAL A 113 -12.07 1.54 14.26
C VAL A 113 -10.74 2.15 13.82
N SER A 114 -9.71 1.33 13.78
CA SER A 114 -8.37 1.70 13.30
C SER A 114 -7.74 0.48 12.66
N TYR A 115 -6.67 0.68 11.89
CA TYR A 115 -5.93 -0.46 11.34
C TYR A 115 -5.43 -1.36 12.45
N GLU A 116 -4.89 -0.79 13.52
CA GLU A 116 -4.38 -1.54 14.66
C GLU A 116 -5.47 -2.41 15.32
N SER A 117 -6.63 -1.82 15.61
CA SER A 117 -7.73 -2.56 16.23
C SER A 117 -8.28 -3.66 15.33
N MET A 118 -8.31 -3.42 14.02
CA MET A 118 -8.77 -4.43 13.06
C MET A 118 -7.76 -5.57 12.92
N TYR A 119 -6.44 -5.32 12.98
CA TYR A 119 -5.45 -6.38 13.03
C TYR A 119 -5.62 -7.26 14.28
N GLU A 120 -5.94 -6.68 15.43
CA GLU A 120 -6.24 -7.44 16.63
C GLU A 120 -7.47 -8.34 16.45
N LYS A 121 -8.51 -7.86 15.77
CA LYS A 121 -9.68 -8.67 15.46
C LYS A 121 -9.34 -9.79 14.47
N LEU A 122 -8.51 -9.52 13.47
CA LEU A 122 -8.08 -10.54 12.51
C LEU A 122 -7.31 -11.66 13.19
N LYS A 123 -6.49 -11.36 14.18
CA LYS A 123 -5.74 -12.38 14.93
C LYS A 123 -6.66 -13.33 15.70
N GLN A 124 -7.89 -12.94 15.96
CA GLN A 124 -8.90 -13.78 16.60
C GLN A 124 -9.63 -14.71 15.60
N GLU A 125 -9.48 -14.44 14.30
CA GLU A 125 -10.05 -15.32 13.28
C GLU A 125 -9.28 -16.65 13.23
N PRO A 126 -9.99 -17.80 13.07
CA PRO A 126 -9.31 -19.09 13.06
C PRO A 126 -8.18 -19.20 12.04
N MET A 127 -8.34 -18.61 10.87
CA MET A 127 -7.31 -18.67 9.82
C MET A 127 -6.05 -17.88 10.18
N PHE A 128 -6.13 -16.90 11.07
CA PHE A 128 -4.99 -16.09 11.51
C PHE A 128 -4.54 -16.41 12.93
N GLU A 129 -5.03 -17.48 13.52
CA GLU A 129 -4.62 -17.90 14.84
C GLU A 129 -3.11 -18.17 14.88
N GLY A 130 -2.43 -17.51 15.82
CA GLY A 130 -0.97 -17.62 15.93
C GLY A 130 -0.17 -16.75 14.96
N ALA A 131 -0.83 -15.91 14.16
CA ALA A 131 -0.14 -15.01 13.23
C ALA A 131 0.75 -14.01 13.99
N ALA A 132 1.93 -13.76 13.45
CA ALA A 132 2.88 -12.80 14.01
C ALA A 132 2.64 -11.41 13.43
N ASP A 133 2.81 -10.39 14.26
CA ASP A 133 2.75 -9.00 13.81
C ASP A 133 4.03 -8.66 13.02
N VAL A 134 3.85 -8.01 11.87
CA VAL A 134 4.95 -7.50 11.05
C VAL A 134 4.84 -5.98 11.02
N LEU A 135 5.88 -5.31 11.49
CA LEU A 135 5.96 -3.86 11.41
C LEU A 135 6.48 -3.49 10.02
N GLU A 136 5.72 -2.67 9.33
CA GLU A 136 6.15 -2.09 8.06
C GLU A 136 6.83 -0.76 8.33
N GLU A 137 8.03 -0.62 7.81
CA GLU A 137 8.77 0.64 7.86
C GLU A 137 8.35 1.57 6.72
#